data_6f771dae110be59206854ac597beb0bc
#
_entry.id   6f771dae110be59206854ac597beb0bc
#
_cell.length_a   1.000
_cell.length_b   1.000
_cell.length_c   1.000
_cell.angle_alpha   90.00
_cell.angle_beta   90.00
_cell.angle_gamma   90.00
#
_symmetry.space_group_name_H-M   'P 1'
#
loop_
_entity.id
_entity.type
_entity.pdbx_description
1 polymer ?
#
loop_
_entity_poly.entity_id
_entity_poly.type
_entity_poly.pdbx_seq_one_letter_code
_entity_poly.pdbx_strand_id
1 'polypeptide(L)'
;MPFQIEPGETLCEAILRTRNERLEKAITALQQKPGPSVEAIHDARREFKRLRSLVRLARGSMDKLVRVREDQALCNAARALAPSRDAAALLETVEKLFGTLTTEDRKSRRISAEGQKLLQQICDEMRDHVGHGLSPEEIKATVKLLRDMKRRAWLPSSPAPEDWDAVVGKGLRRTYRQGRALFAVSNSVGLLNASDELWHETRKRAKTLGYQLRFLRKIWPGTLNAIAEQLEELSERLGEDHDLALIRLRLTRIALPETNFEPFSAARLNLIRTIDRRRRRLQNEALRRSRLIYLEQPRRFLKRVHCYWECWHGQQRQPSTPSPAQPASSALV
;
A
#
# COMPACT_ATOMS: atom_id res chain seq x y z
N MET A 1 -1.29 -10.70 -15.67
CA MET A 1 -1.76 -11.77 -14.76
C MET A 1 -2.01 -11.22 -13.36
N PRO A 2 -2.84 -11.85 -12.52
CA PRO A 2 -3.11 -11.38 -11.17
C PRO A 2 -1.88 -11.51 -10.24
N PHE A 3 -1.85 -10.70 -9.18
CA PHE A 3 -0.80 -10.74 -8.15
C PHE A 3 -1.17 -11.81 -7.10
N GLN A 4 -0.88 -13.07 -7.40
CA GLN A 4 -1.25 -14.21 -6.54
C GLN A 4 -0.47 -15.47 -6.91
N ILE A 5 -0.45 -16.45 -6.00
CA ILE A 5 -0.05 -17.82 -6.29
C ILE A 5 -1.11 -18.49 -7.17
N GLU A 6 -0.68 -19.34 -8.11
CA GLU A 6 -1.60 -20.13 -8.94
C GLU A 6 -1.54 -21.62 -8.58
N PRO A 7 -2.62 -22.39 -8.86
CA PRO A 7 -2.61 -23.83 -8.67
C PRO A 7 -1.48 -24.50 -9.46
N GLY A 8 -0.84 -25.52 -8.86
CA GLY A 8 0.24 -26.26 -9.47
C GLY A 8 1.64 -25.61 -9.38
N GLU A 9 1.72 -24.37 -8.87
CA GLU A 9 3.01 -23.72 -8.65
C GLU A 9 3.56 -24.04 -7.25
N THR A 10 4.86 -24.23 -7.15
CA THR A 10 5.58 -24.13 -5.88
C THR A 10 5.60 -22.68 -5.40
N LEU A 11 5.80 -22.44 -4.11
CA LEU A 11 5.92 -21.08 -3.55
C LEU A 11 7.05 -20.28 -4.20
N CYS A 12 8.18 -20.93 -4.50
CA CYS A 12 9.31 -20.28 -5.15
C CYS A 12 8.99 -19.88 -6.59
N GLU A 13 8.37 -20.76 -7.38
CA GLU A 13 7.95 -20.47 -8.76
C GLU A 13 6.95 -19.32 -8.80
N ALA A 14 5.92 -19.35 -7.94
CA ALA A 14 4.93 -18.29 -7.83
C ALA A 14 5.56 -16.93 -7.51
N ILE A 15 6.52 -16.89 -6.59
CA ILE A 15 7.24 -15.67 -6.22
C ILE A 15 8.08 -15.15 -7.40
N LEU A 16 8.83 -16.03 -8.09
CA LEU A 16 9.68 -15.66 -9.20
C LEU A 16 8.87 -15.19 -10.41
N ARG A 17 7.81 -15.92 -10.77
CA ARG A 17 6.89 -15.52 -11.85
C ARG A 17 6.27 -14.16 -11.54
N THR A 18 5.67 -14.02 -10.36
CA THR A 18 5.02 -12.77 -9.96
C THR A 18 6.01 -11.61 -9.94
N ARG A 19 7.23 -11.82 -9.44
CA ARG A 19 8.29 -10.80 -9.49
C ARG A 19 8.54 -10.32 -10.91
N ASN A 20 8.80 -11.26 -11.84
CA ASN A 20 9.14 -10.94 -13.22
C ASN A 20 7.99 -10.21 -13.92
N GLU A 21 6.76 -10.63 -13.74
CA GLU A 21 5.57 -9.97 -14.26
C GLU A 21 5.40 -8.53 -13.73
N ARG A 22 5.67 -8.32 -12.42
CA ARG A 22 5.54 -6.97 -11.82
C ARG A 22 6.65 -6.04 -12.29
N LEU A 23 7.89 -6.54 -12.45
CA LEU A 23 8.99 -5.78 -13.06
C LEU A 23 8.65 -5.38 -14.49
N GLU A 24 8.14 -6.33 -15.31
CA GLU A 24 7.75 -6.05 -16.68
C GLU A 24 6.63 -5.00 -16.77
N LYS A 25 5.59 -5.13 -15.95
CA LYS A 25 4.51 -4.13 -15.90
C LYS A 25 5.02 -2.74 -15.53
N ALA A 26 5.95 -2.64 -14.60
CA ALA A 26 6.53 -1.36 -14.23
C ALA A 26 7.39 -0.78 -15.37
N ILE A 27 8.17 -1.63 -16.06
CA ILE A 27 8.97 -1.21 -17.21
C ILE A 27 8.05 -0.70 -18.33
N THR A 28 7.01 -1.47 -18.69
CA THR A 28 6.05 -1.10 -19.75
C THR A 28 5.36 0.23 -19.43
N ALA A 29 4.92 0.42 -18.18
CA ALA A 29 4.29 1.67 -17.76
C ALA A 29 5.23 2.88 -17.93
N LEU A 30 6.52 2.72 -17.58
CA LEU A 30 7.51 3.80 -17.69
C LEU A 30 8.01 4.05 -19.13
N GLN A 31 7.77 3.14 -20.06
CA GLN A 31 8.22 3.26 -21.46
C GLN A 31 7.11 3.73 -22.41
N GLN A 32 5.97 4.19 -21.91
CA GLN A 32 4.92 4.77 -22.75
C GLN A 32 5.44 5.99 -23.52
N LYS A 33 4.98 6.16 -24.77
CA LYS A 33 5.33 7.28 -25.63
C LYS A 33 4.17 8.30 -25.67
N PRO A 34 4.44 9.60 -25.72
CA PRO A 34 5.75 10.27 -25.77
C PRO A 34 6.52 10.27 -24.46
N GLY A 35 5.88 9.92 -23.33
CA GLY A 35 6.42 9.78 -21.99
C GLY A 35 5.36 9.17 -21.06
N PRO A 36 5.73 8.68 -19.83
CA PRO A 36 4.76 8.09 -18.92
C PRO A 36 3.79 9.15 -18.39
N SER A 37 2.50 8.85 -18.45
CA SER A 37 1.47 9.68 -17.82
C SER A 37 1.57 9.62 -16.29
N VAL A 38 0.87 10.52 -15.58
CA VAL A 38 0.78 10.50 -14.10
C VAL A 38 0.24 9.17 -13.60
N GLU A 39 -0.74 8.58 -14.32
CA GLU A 39 -1.31 7.27 -14.03
C GLU A 39 -0.30 6.15 -14.24
N ALA A 40 0.50 6.21 -15.32
CA ALA A 40 1.55 5.23 -15.60
C ALA A 40 2.65 5.26 -14.53
N ILE A 41 3.03 6.44 -14.05
CA ILE A 41 3.95 6.62 -12.92
C ILE A 41 3.33 6.05 -11.63
N HIS A 42 2.05 6.32 -11.39
CA HIS A 42 1.34 5.75 -10.25
C HIS A 42 1.34 4.21 -10.29
N ASP A 43 1.07 3.65 -11.46
CA ASP A 43 1.04 2.20 -11.65
C ASP A 43 2.42 1.57 -11.43
N ALA A 44 3.49 2.15 -11.97
CA ALA A 44 4.86 1.71 -11.70
C ALA A 44 5.18 1.74 -10.20
N ARG A 45 4.85 2.83 -9.49
CA ARG A 45 5.04 2.92 -8.03
C ARG A 45 4.21 1.89 -7.27
N ARG A 46 3.00 1.53 -7.76
CA ARG A 46 2.17 0.47 -7.18
C ARG A 46 2.86 -0.88 -7.34
N GLU A 47 3.44 -1.16 -8.50
CA GLU A 47 4.20 -2.40 -8.72
C GLU A 47 5.46 -2.46 -7.84
N PHE A 48 6.16 -1.36 -7.59
CA PHE A 48 7.28 -1.34 -6.64
C PHE A 48 6.85 -1.69 -5.20
N LYS A 49 5.68 -1.24 -4.76
CA LYS A 49 5.13 -1.61 -3.44
C LYS A 49 4.81 -3.10 -3.36
N ARG A 50 4.26 -3.69 -4.44
CA ARG A 50 4.01 -5.14 -4.55
C ARG A 50 5.30 -5.93 -4.53
N LEU A 51 6.30 -5.54 -5.33
CA LEU A 51 7.63 -6.16 -5.37
C LEU A 51 8.30 -6.12 -3.99
N ARG A 52 8.28 -4.97 -3.30
CA ARG A 52 8.83 -4.86 -1.94
C ARG A 52 8.10 -5.75 -0.94
N SER A 53 6.78 -5.96 -1.12
CA SER A 53 6.03 -6.90 -0.27
C SER A 53 6.46 -8.33 -0.50
N LEU A 54 6.77 -8.74 -1.76
CA LEU A 54 7.33 -10.05 -2.09
C LEU A 54 8.75 -10.25 -1.52
N VAL A 55 9.64 -9.25 -1.64
CA VAL A 55 10.99 -9.27 -1.02
C VAL A 55 10.90 -9.52 0.47
N ARG A 56 9.93 -8.91 1.14
CA ARG A 56 9.71 -9.09 2.58
C ARG A 56 9.06 -10.41 2.91
N LEU A 57 8.19 -10.92 2.04
CA LEU A 57 7.55 -12.22 2.17
C LEU A 57 8.59 -13.35 2.04
N ALA A 58 9.38 -13.31 0.97
CA ALA A 58 10.43 -14.30 0.66
C ALA A 58 11.67 -14.22 1.57
N ARG A 59 11.58 -13.47 2.67
CA ARG A 59 12.70 -13.19 3.58
C ARG A 59 13.42 -14.43 4.08
N GLY A 60 12.73 -15.54 4.26
CA GLY A 60 13.30 -16.77 4.83
C GLY A 60 14.14 -17.55 3.81
N SER A 61 13.85 -17.39 2.52
CA SER A 61 14.53 -18.06 1.41
C SER A 61 15.53 -17.16 0.67
N MET A 62 15.67 -15.89 1.09
CA MET A 62 16.60 -14.96 0.48
C MET A 62 17.82 -14.69 1.36
N ASP A 63 18.99 -14.64 0.73
CA ASP A 63 20.17 -14.10 1.38
C ASP A 63 19.92 -12.67 1.87
N LYS A 64 20.50 -12.32 3.02
CA LYS A 64 20.30 -11.01 3.66
C LYS A 64 20.80 -9.85 2.79
N LEU A 65 21.95 -10.00 2.13
CA LEU A 65 22.54 -8.96 1.29
C LEU A 65 21.72 -8.77 0.01
N VAL A 66 21.30 -9.88 -0.63
CA VAL A 66 20.41 -9.85 -1.79
C VAL A 66 19.12 -9.15 -1.44
N ARG A 67 18.48 -9.52 -0.35
CA ARG A 67 17.22 -8.90 0.11
C ARG A 67 17.36 -7.40 0.38
N VAL A 68 18.43 -6.97 1.05
CA VAL A 68 18.67 -5.54 1.33
C VAL A 68 18.90 -4.78 0.04
N ARG A 69 19.72 -5.32 -0.87
CA ARG A 69 19.98 -4.72 -2.19
C ARG A 69 18.69 -4.55 -2.99
N GLU A 70 17.84 -5.58 -3.07
CA GLU A 70 16.60 -5.54 -3.83
C GLU A 70 15.57 -4.56 -3.21
N ASP A 71 15.39 -4.56 -1.87
CA ASP A 71 14.50 -3.58 -1.21
C ASP A 71 15.00 -2.15 -1.41
N GLN A 72 16.32 -1.92 -1.34
CA GLN A 72 16.92 -0.61 -1.55
C GLN A 72 16.79 -0.12 -3.00
N ALA A 73 17.01 -1.01 -3.98
CA ALA A 73 16.83 -0.69 -5.40
C ALA A 73 15.39 -0.23 -5.69
N LEU A 74 14.39 -0.96 -5.18
CA LEU A 74 12.98 -0.59 -5.31
C LEU A 74 12.64 0.70 -4.53
N CYS A 75 13.29 0.96 -3.38
CA CYS A 75 13.15 2.23 -2.68
C CYS A 75 13.69 3.39 -3.49
N ASN A 76 14.85 3.23 -4.11
CA ASN A 76 15.47 4.27 -4.92
C ASN A 76 14.63 4.57 -6.17
N ALA A 77 14.15 3.51 -6.88
CA ALA A 77 13.21 3.66 -7.99
C ALA A 77 11.93 4.41 -7.58
N ALA A 78 11.35 4.05 -6.42
CA ALA A 78 10.15 4.71 -5.91
C ALA A 78 10.40 6.18 -5.54
N ARG A 79 11.60 6.52 -5.04
CA ARG A 79 11.99 7.90 -4.70
C ARG A 79 12.21 8.75 -5.96
N ALA A 80 12.86 8.19 -6.99
CA ALA A 80 13.05 8.90 -8.26
C ALA A 80 11.69 9.31 -8.88
N LEU A 81 10.63 8.49 -8.71
CA LEU A 81 9.29 8.77 -9.21
C LEU A 81 8.38 9.52 -8.20
N ALA A 82 8.92 10.02 -7.07
CA ALA A 82 8.09 10.60 -6.01
C ALA A 82 7.56 12.02 -6.33
N PRO A 83 8.36 12.96 -6.86
CA PRO A 83 8.00 14.40 -6.83
C PRO A 83 6.67 14.70 -7.50
N SER A 84 6.46 14.26 -8.73
CA SER A 84 5.25 14.56 -9.49
C SER A 84 3.98 13.90 -8.90
N ARG A 85 4.11 12.70 -8.33
CA ARG A 85 2.95 11.97 -7.79
C ARG A 85 2.53 12.46 -6.40
N ASP A 86 3.49 12.84 -5.56
CA ASP A 86 3.18 13.29 -4.20
C ASP A 86 2.47 14.66 -4.26
N ALA A 87 2.85 15.53 -5.19
CA ALA A 87 2.15 16.78 -5.47
C ALA A 87 0.71 16.55 -6.02
N ALA A 88 0.54 15.63 -6.96
CA ALA A 88 -0.77 15.29 -7.51
C ALA A 88 -1.73 14.70 -6.46
N ALA A 89 -1.23 13.82 -5.57
CA ALA A 89 -2.03 13.25 -4.49
C ALA A 89 -2.46 14.31 -3.48
N LEU A 90 -1.58 15.26 -3.18
CA LEU A 90 -1.89 16.34 -2.26
C LEU A 90 -2.93 17.29 -2.85
N LEU A 91 -2.81 17.61 -4.15
CA LEU A 91 -3.80 18.41 -4.89
C LEU A 91 -5.19 17.76 -4.83
N GLU A 92 -5.30 16.47 -5.13
CA GLU A 92 -6.55 15.71 -5.03
C GLU A 92 -7.14 15.76 -3.61
N THR A 93 -6.29 15.69 -2.57
CA THR A 93 -6.75 15.77 -1.18
C THR A 93 -7.24 17.17 -0.82
N VAL A 94 -6.59 18.23 -1.30
CA VAL A 94 -7.05 19.61 -1.10
C VAL A 94 -8.39 19.83 -1.80
N GLU A 95 -8.56 19.35 -3.03
CA GLU A 95 -9.81 19.45 -3.79
C GLU A 95 -10.96 18.69 -3.10
N LYS A 96 -10.69 17.49 -2.57
CA LYS A 96 -11.66 16.75 -1.73
C LYS A 96 -12.02 17.51 -0.44
N LEU A 97 -11.04 18.16 0.19
CA LEU A 97 -11.27 18.98 1.37
C LEU A 97 -12.18 20.17 1.03
N PHE A 98 -11.95 20.84 -0.10
CA PHE A 98 -12.85 21.88 -0.62
C PHE A 98 -14.28 21.35 -0.81
N GLY A 99 -14.44 20.22 -1.49
CA GLY A 99 -15.75 19.60 -1.76
C GLY A 99 -16.50 19.24 -0.48
N THR A 100 -15.82 18.61 0.51
CA THR A 100 -16.46 18.24 1.77
C THR A 100 -16.85 19.44 2.63
N LEU A 101 -16.03 20.48 2.65
CA LEU A 101 -16.32 21.70 3.42
C LEU A 101 -17.44 22.56 2.80
N THR A 102 -17.74 22.34 1.50
CA THR A 102 -18.85 23.03 0.82
C THR A 102 -20.17 22.25 0.91
N THR A 103 -20.14 20.92 1.08
CA THR A 103 -21.33 20.05 1.03
C THR A 103 -21.87 19.61 2.39
N GLU A 104 -21.03 19.33 3.37
CA GLU A 104 -21.47 18.76 4.66
C GLU A 104 -22.01 19.80 5.68
N ASP A 105 -21.80 21.08 5.48
CA ASP A 105 -22.16 22.10 6.48
C ASP A 105 -23.01 23.25 5.91
N ARG A 106 -24.16 22.91 5.32
CA ARG A 106 -25.14 23.91 4.87
C ARG A 106 -25.65 24.85 5.98
N LYS A 107 -25.34 24.59 7.24
CA LYS A 107 -25.85 25.40 8.38
C LYS A 107 -24.79 26.08 9.27
N SER A 108 -23.49 25.77 9.21
CA SER A 108 -22.57 26.30 10.24
C SER A 108 -21.16 26.74 9.84
N ARG A 109 -20.55 26.32 8.72
CA ARG A 109 -19.14 26.69 8.47
C ARG A 109 -18.77 26.71 6.99
N ARG A 110 -19.22 27.73 6.27
CA ARG A 110 -18.57 28.10 5.02
C ARG A 110 -17.11 28.46 5.30
N ILE A 111 -16.17 27.92 4.51
CA ILE A 111 -14.79 28.41 4.50
C ILE A 111 -14.88 29.91 4.17
N SER A 112 -14.22 30.78 4.95
CA SER A 112 -14.14 32.20 4.64
C SER A 112 -13.39 32.42 3.31
N ALA A 113 -13.58 33.59 2.70
CA ALA A 113 -12.88 33.95 1.47
C ALA A 113 -11.34 33.87 1.62
N GLU A 114 -10.82 34.24 2.79
CA GLU A 114 -9.41 34.16 3.14
C GLU A 114 -8.95 32.70 3.23
N GLY A 115 -9.77 31.83 3.83
CA GLY A 115 -9.50 30.39 3.90
C GLY A 115 -9.46 29.75 2.52
N GLN A 116 -10.35 30.14 1.61
CA GLN A 116 -10.32 29.70 0.22
C GLN A 116 -9.04 30.16 -0.49
N LYS A 117 -8.61 31.39 -0.30
CA LYS A 117 -7.35 31.92 -0.85
C LYS A 117 -6.14 31.14 -0.36
N LEU A 118 -6.07 30.80 0.94
CA LEU A 118 -4.98 29.99 1.51
C LEU A 118 -4.92 28.58 0.89
N LEU A 119 -6.07 27.93 0.72
CA LEU A 119 -6.11 26.62 0.07
C LEU A 119 -5.79 26.70 -1.41
N GLN A 120 -6.25 27.76 -2.11
CA GLN A 120 -5.90 28.00 -3.50
C GLN A 120 -4.41 28.19 -3.68
N GLN A 121 -3.74 28.94 -2.81
CA GLN A 121 -2.29 29.10 -2.84
C GLN A 121 -1.57 27.74 -2.72
N ILE A 122 -2.02 26.85 -1.83
CA ILE A 122 -1.47 25.49 -1.73
C ILE A 122 -1.68 24.73 -3.04
N CYS A 123 -2.87 24.85 -3.67
CA CYS A 123 -3.14 24.20 -4.95
C CYS A 123 -2.20 24.69 -6.05
N ASP A 124 -1.96 25.99 -6.13
CA ASP A 124 -1.11 26.59 -7.16
C ASP A 124 0.35 26.15 -6.98
N GLU A 125 0.88 26.17 -5.74
CA GLU A 125 2.20 25.61 -5.42
C GLU A 125 2.31 24.13 -5.82
N MET A 126 1.24 23.33 -5.64
CA MET A 126 1.25 21.93 -6.01
C MET A 126 1.18 21.72 -7.52
N ARG A 127 0.41 22.52 -8.26
CA ARG A 127 0.33 22.48 -9.73
C ARG A 127 1.68 22.78 -10.36
N ASP A 128 2.41 23.76 -9.84
CA ASP A 128 3.76 24.09 -10.28
C ASP A 128 4.71 22.91 -10.10
N HIS A 129 4.61 22.20 -8.96
CA HIS A 129 5.42 21.00 -8.72
C HIS A 129 5.03 19.81 -9.60
N VAL A 130 3.76 19.65 -9.96
CA VAL A 130 3.31 18.63 -10.93
C VAL A 130 3.83 18.93 -12.33
N GLY A 131 3.88 20.20 -12.71
CA GLY A 131 4.38 20.64 -14.02
C GLY A 131 5.87 20.35 -14.26
N HIS A 132 6.67 20.24 -13.20
CA HIS A 132 8.06 19.80 -13.27
C HIS A 132 8.13 18.26 -13.33
N GLY A 133 7.78 17.70 -14.51
CA GLY A 133 7.78 16.26 -14.76
C GLY A 133 9.14 15.61 -14.53
N LEU A 134 9.15 14.28 -14.46
CA LEU A 134 10.38 13.47 -14.41
C LEU A 134 11.21 13.69 -15.67
N SER A 135 12.52 13.84 -15.50
CA SER A 135 13.41 13.94 -16.66
C SER A 135 13.45 12.61 -17.43
N PRO A 136 13.61 12.63 -18.77
CA PRO A 136 13.78 11.41 -19.56
C PRO A 136 14.94 10.55 -19.07
N GLU A 137 15.98 11.17 -18.52
CA GLU A 137 17.17 10.51 -17.95
C GLU A 137 16.81 9.72 -16.69
N GLU A 138 16.02 10.28 -15.79
CA GLU A 138 15.56 9.59 -14.56
C GLU A 138 14.68 8.39 -14.90
N ILE A 139 13.82 8.52 -15.91
CA ILE A 139 12.99 7.42 -16.41
C ILE A 139 13.88 6.32 -16.99
N LYS A 140 14.83 6.66 -17.88
CA LYS A 140 15.78 5.71 -18.48
C LYS A 140 16.61 4.99 -17.42
N ALA A 141 17.13 5.72 -16.43
CA ALA A 141 17.90 5.16 -15.32
C ALA A 141 17.04 4.18 -14.49
N THR A 142 15.79 4.53 -14.21
CA THR A 142 14.85 3.66 -13.49
C THR A 142 14.54 2.39 -14.30
N VAL A 143 14.25 2.50 -15.59
CA VAL A 143 14.00 1.35 -16.47
C VAL A 143 15.23 0.44 -16.55
N LYS A 144 16.44 1.01 -16.66
CA LYS A 144 17.70 0.25 -16.65
C LYS A 144 17.83 -0.54 -15.34
N LEU A 145 17.62 0.10 -14.20
CA LEU A 145 17.66 -0.55 -12.90
C LEU A 145 16.68 -1.73 -12.82
N LEU A 146 15.45 -1.58 -13.28
CA LEU A 146 14.44 -2.65 -13.27
C LEU A 146 14.83 -3.83 -14.19
N ARG A 147 15.42 -3.55 -15.36
CA ARG A 147 15.95 -4.59 -16.27
C ARG A 147 17.11 -5.33 -15.64
N ASP A 148 18.01 -4.63 -14.97
CA ASP A 148 19.13 -5.23 -14.23
C ASP A 148 18.63 -6.10 -13.08
N MET A 149 17.62 -5.67 -12.35
CA MET A 149 16.96 -6.48 -11.32
C MET A 149 16.36 -7.75 -11.93
N LYS A 150 15.67 -7.67 -13.08
CA LYS A 150 15.05 -8.83 -13.75
C LYS A 150 16.09 -9.89 -14.12
N ARG A 151 17.29 -9.49 -14.54
CA ARG A 151 18.39 -10.40 -14.92
C ARG A 151 19.09 -11.09 -13.73
N ARG A 152 18.96 -10.56 -12.52
CA ARG A 152 19.63 -11.10 -11.34
C ARG A 152 18.88 -12.29 -10.75
N ALA A 153 19.64 -13.29 -10.31
CA ALA A 153 19.09 -14.34 -9.45
C ALA A 153 18.57 -13.73 -8.14
N TRP A 154 17.40 -14.18 -7.71
CA TRP A 154 16.70 -13.60 -6.56
C TRP A 154 16.58 -14.57 -5.40
N LEU A 155 16.25 -15.82 -5.68
CA LEU A 155 16.21 -16.89 -4.71
C LEU A 155 17.43 -17.78 -4.90
N PRO A 156 18.10 -18.19 -3.82
CA PRO A 156 19.12 -19.21 -3.90
C PRO A 156 18.51 -20.54 -4.34
N SER A 157 19.34 -21.41 -4.86
CA SER A 157 18.97 -22.71 -5.37
C SER A 157 18.46 -23.71 -4.30
N SER A 158 18.24 -23.29 -3.06
CA SER A 158 17.78 -24.14 -1.95
C SER A 158 17.16 -23.31 -0.82
N PRO A 159 15.97 -23.50 -0.45
CA PRO A 159 15.37 -24.55 0.39
C PRO A 159 14.44 -25.44 -0.45
N ALA A 160 13.89 -26.51 0.16
CA ALA A 160 12.87 -27.29 -0.52
C ALA A 160 11.79 -26.32 -1.06
N PRO A 161 11.49 -26.34 -2.36
CA PRO A 161 10.63 -25.30 -3.01
C PRO A 161 9.25 -25.15 -2.35
N GLU A 162 8.86 -26.11 -1.53
CA GLU A 162 7.57 -26.22 -0.87
C GLU A 162 7.63 -25.93 0.64
N ASP A 163 8.80 -25.62 1.23
CA ASP A 163 8.90 -25.27 2.65
C ASP A 163 8.24 -23.92 2.90
N TRP A 164 7.01 -23.99 3.42
CA TRP A 164 6.21 -22.82 3.79
C TRP A 164 6.97 -21.87 4.71
N ASP A 165 7.57 -22.39 5.78
CA ASP A 165 8.22 -21.53 6.78
C ASP A 165 9.48 -20.87 6.22
N ALA A 166 10.26 -21.60 5.42
CA ALA A 166 11.45 -21.05 4.78
C ALA A 166 11.09 -19.99 3.74
N VAL A 167 10.08 -20.23 2.91
CA VAL A 167 9.77 -19.36 1.77
C VAL A 167 8.91 -18.15 2.17
N VAL A 168 7.78 -18.35 2.85
CA VAL A 168 6.83 -17.26 3.14
C VAL A 168 6.55 -17.06 4.64
N GLY A 169 6.59 -18.09 5.46
CA GLY A 169 6.14 -18.06 6.85
C GLY A 169 6.93 -17.05 7.70
N LYS A 170 8.27 -17.06 7.62
CA LYS A 170 9.14 -16.12 8.35
C LYS A 170 8.87 -14.66 7.95
N GLY A 171 8.61 -14.41 6.66
CA GLY A 171 8.31 -13.08 6.15
C GLY A 171 6.95 -12.56 6.61
N LEU A 172 5.92 -13.38 6.43
CA LEU A 172 4.54 -13.07 6.83
C LEU A 172 4.44 -12.80 8.34
N ARG A 173 5.02 -13.71 9.18
CA ARG A 173 5.07 -13.55 10.63
C ARG A 173 5.73 -12.25 11.06
N ARG A 174 6.85 -11.88 10.43
CA ARG A 174 7.56 -10.64 10.75
C ARG A 174 6.69 -9.42 10.42
N THR A 175 6.06 -9.40 9.25
CA THR A 175 5.21 -8.27 8.83
C THR A 175 4.03 -8.10 9.77
N TYR A 176 3.32 -9.19 10.08
CA TYR A 176 2.20 -9.16 11.03
C TYR A 176 2.64 -8.70 12.43
N ARG A 177 3.76 -9.25 12.96
CA ARG A 177 4.31 -8.84 14.27
C ARG A 177 4.65 -7.35 14.31
N GLN A 178 5.24 -6.80 13.25
CA GLN A 178 5.57 -5.38 13.17
C GLN A 178 4.32 -4.50 13.15
N GLY A 179 3.30 -4.86 12.37
CA GLY A 179 2.01 -4.14 12.37
C GLY A 179 1.33 -4.17 13.73
N ARG A 180 1.32 -5.34 14.39
CA ARG A 180 0.76 -5.50 15.73
C ARG A 180 1.51 -4.67 16.79
N ALA A 181 2.84 -4.58 16.70
CA ALA A 181 3.63 -3.77 17.62
C ALA A 181 3.33 -2.27 17.46
N LEU A 182 3.23 -1.77 16.22
CA LEU A 182 2.87 -0.38 15.96
C LEU A 182 1.45 -0.06 16.45
N PHE A 183 0.49 -0.98 16.23
CA PHE A 183 -0.85 -0.83 16.77
C PHE A 183 -0.84 -0.74 18.32
N ALA A 184 -0.07 -1.60 19.00
CA ALA A 184 0.04 -1.56 20.46
C ALA A 184 0.58 -0.21 20.96
N VAL A 185 1.61 0.34 20.29
CA VAL A 185 2.16 1.68 20.60
C VAL A 185 1.10 2.75 20.33
N SER A 186 0.44 2.76 19.16
CA SER A 186 -0.58 3.76 18.83
C SER A 186 -1.76 3.74 19.82
N ASN A 187 -2.12 2.56 20.30
CA ASN A 187 -3.19 2.39 21.27
C ASN A 187 -2.78 2.84 22.69
N SER A 188 -1.50 2.66 23.08
CA SER A 188 -1.02 3.03 24.43
C SER A 188 -0.74 4.52 24.57
N VAL A 189 -0.14 5.16 23.56
CA VAL A 189 0.14 6.61 23.61
C VAL A 189 -1.11 7.46 23.40
N GLY A 190 -2.19 6.87 22.90
CA GLY A 190 -3.43 7.58 22.57
C GLY A 190 -3.29 8.47 21.33
N LEU A 191 -4.46 8.93 20.83
CA LEU A 191 -4.54 9.69 19.58
C LEU A 191 -3.82 11.05 19.63
N LEU A 192 -3.83 11.70 20.80
CA LEU A 192 -3.27 13.04 20.94
C LEU A 192 -1.74 13.07 20.93
N ASN A 193 -1.12 11.95 21.30
CA ASN A 193 0.33 11.83 21.46
C ASN A 193 0.99 10.98 20.36
N ALA A 194 0.21 10.34 19.50
CA ALA A 194 0.73 9.54 18.40
C ALA A 194 1.29 10.45 17.31
N SER A 195 2.58 10.31 17.00
CA SER A 195 3.26 11.11 15.98
C SER A 195 2.78 10.77 14.56
N ASP A 196 2.95 11.70 13.63
CA ASP A 196 2.67 11.49 12.21
C ASP A 196 3.51 10.33 11.63
N GLU A 197 4.75 10.19 12.10
CA GLU A 197 5.64 9.09 11.70
C GLU A 197 5.10 7.72 12.16
N LEU A 198 4.53 7.62 13.36
CA LEU A 198 3.93 6.38 13.87
C LEU A 198 2.75 5.93 12.98
N TRP A 199 1.87 6.87 12.58
CA TRP A 199 0.77 6.58 11.66
C TRP A 199 1.25 6.20 10.27
N HIS A 200 2.27 6.88 9.79
CA HIS A 200 2.89 6.56 8.49
C HIS A 200 3.53 5.16 8.48
N GLU A 201 4.26 4.77 9.53
CA GLU A 201 4.81 3.41 9.65
C GLU A 201 3.70 2.36 9.78
N THR A 202 2.62 2.65 10.52
CA THR A 202 1.45 1.77 10.61
C THR A 202 0.83 1.55 9.22
N ARG A 203 0.63 2.61 8.43
CA ARG A 203 0.18 2.53 7.03
C ARG A 203 1.07 1.65 6.18
N LYS A 204 2.39 1.84 6.26
CA LYS A 204 3.36 1.03 5.49
C LYS A 204 3.24 -0.46 5.83
N ARG A 205 3.07 -0.83 7.10
CA ARG A 205 2.95 -2.23 7.53
C ARG A 205 1.61 -2.83 7.11
N ALA A 206 0.51 -2.10 7.28
CA ALA A 206 -0.80 -2.52 6.81
C ALA A 206 -0.79 -2.81 5.30
N LYS A 207 -0.25 -1.89 4.51
CA LYS A 207 -0.14 -2.04 3.05
C LYS A 207 0.75 -3.22 2.63
N THR A 208 1.86 -3.44 3.35
CA THR A 208 2.74 -4.59 3.09
C THR A 208 2.03 -5.91 3.38
N LEU A 209 1.35 -6.02 4.53
CA LEU A 209 0.60 -7.22 4.90
C LEU A 209 -0.56 -7.48 3.93
N GLY A 210 -1.30 -6.44 3.54
CA GLY A 210 -2.38 -6.54 2.56
C GLY A 210 -1.91 -7.11 1.22
N TYR A 211 -0.77 -6.67 0.70
CA TYR A 211 -0.18 -7.26 -0.51
C TYR A 211 0.26 -8.71 -0.30
N GLN A 212 0.85 -9.05 0.85
CA GLN A 212 1.24 -10.44 1.14
C GLN A 212 0.02 -11.37 1.19
N LEU A 213 -1.07 -10.95 1.82
CA LEU A 213 -2.31 -11.75 1.87
C LEU A 213 -2.98 -11.84 0.49
N ARG A 214 -2.94 -10.78 -0.31
CA ARG A 214 -3.41 -10.83 -1.71
C ARG A 214 -2.59 -11.78 -2.58
N PHE A 215 -1.28 -11.87 -2.35
CA PHE A 215 -0.46 -12.87 -3.02
C PHE A 215 -0.90 -14.29 -2.65
N LEU A 216 -1.22 -14.52 -1.39
CA LEU A 216 -1.65 -15.82 -0.87
C LEU A 216 -3.16 -16.10 -1.00
N ARG A 217 -3.93 -15.21 -1.61
CA ARG A 217 -5.40 -15.25 -1.56
C ARG A 217 -6.04 -16.53 -2.11
N LYS A 218 -5.40 -17.23 -3.05
CA LYS A 218 -5.89 -18.51 -3.61
C LYS A 218 -5.96 -19.64 -2.60
N ILE A 219 -5.18 -19.55 -1.54
CA ILE A 219 -5.16 -20.54 -0.45
C ILE A 219 -6.53 -20.63 0.25
N TRP A 220 -7.15 -19.48 0.52
CA TRP A 220 -8.53 -19.38 1.01
C TRP A 220 -9.10 -18.01 0.61
N PRO A 221 -9.75 -17.92 -0.56
CA PRO A 221 -10.18 -16.64 -1.12
C PRO A 221 -11.10 -15.84 -0.19
N GLY A 222 -12.11 -16.45 0.42
CA GLY A 222 -13.06 -15.77 1.30
C GLY A 222 -12.37 -15.07 2.48
N THR A 223 -11.54 -15.78 3.22
CA THR A 223 -10.91 -15.25 4.43
C THR A 223 -9.76 -14.29 4.11
N LEU A 224 -8.84 -14.67 3.21
CA LEU A 224 -7.64 -13.87 2.95
C LEU A 224 -7.96 -12.59 2.19
N ASN A 225 -8.95 -12.60 1.29
CA ASN A 225 -9.44 -11.37 0.65
C ASN A 225 -10.08 -10.43 1.67
N ALA A 226 -10.96 -10.92 2.54
CA ALA A 226 -11.61 -10.09 3.54
C ALA A 226 -10.59 -9.38 4.46
N ILE A 227 -9.56 -10.09 4.92
CA ILE A 227 -8.49 -9.46 5.72
C ILE A 227 -7.68 -8.47 4.88
N ALA A 228 -7.37 -8.79 3.63
CA ALA A 228 -6.62 -7.90 2.75
C ALA A 228 -7.40 -6.62 2.41
N GLU A 229 -8.71 -6.68 2.25
CA GLU A 229 -9.61 -5.53 2.08
C GLU A 229 -9.63 -4.65 3.32
N GLN A 230 -9.75 -5.24 4.52
CA GLN A 230 -9.68 -4.48 5.77
C GLN A 230 -8.32 -3.76 5.93
N LEU A 231 -7.22 -4.38 5.49
CA LEU A 231 -5.88 -3.76 5.48
C LEU A 231 -5.78 -2.64 4.43
N GLU A 232 -6.46 -2.77 3.30
CA GLU A 232 -6.51 -1.72 2.30
C GLU A 232 -7.27 -0.51 2.83
N GLU A 233 -8.49 -0.70 3.35
CA GLU A 233 -9.28 0.37 3.97
C GLU A 233 -8.51 1.05 5.11
N LEU A 234 -7.82 0.28 5.99
CA LEU A 234 -6.95 0.84 7.01
C LEU A 234 -5.86 1.73 6.39
N SER A 235 -5.20 1.25 5.34
CA SER A 235 -4.12 1.98 4.68
C SER A 235 -4.60 3.21 3.91
N GLU A 236 -5.84 3.23 3.42
CA GLU A 236 -6.49 4.38 2.79
C GLU A 236 -6.81 5.47 3.81
N ARG A 237 -7.43 5.10 4.96
CA ARG A 237 -7.70 6.04 6.05
C ARG A 237 -6.44 6.72 6.57
N LEU A 238 -5.38 5.93 6.78
CA LEU A 238 -4.08 6.46 7.16
C LEU A 238 -3.36 7.21 6.02
N GLY A 239 -3.76 6.97 4.77
CA GLY A 239 -3.33 7.76 3.62
C GLY A 239 -3.91 9.17 3.66
N GLU A 240 -5.22 9.27 3.82
CA GLU A 240 -5.93 10.55 3.96
C GLU A 240 -5.40 11.34 5.19
N ASP A 241 -5.18 10.67 6.33
CA ASP A 241 -4.60 11.32 7.51
C ASP A 241 -3.21 11.91 7.22
N HIS A 242 -2.35 11.16 6.52
CA HIS A 242 -1.01 11.63 6.13
C HIS A 242 -1.06 12.85 5.19
N ASP A 243 -1.93 12.81 4.18
CA ASP A 243 -2.08 13.90 3.22
C ASP A 243 -2.62 15.17 3.93
N LEU A 244 -3.57 15.01 4.86
CA LEU A 244 -4.05 16.09 5.72
C LEU A 244 -2.95 16.65 6.64
N ALA A 245 -2.04 15.81 7.15
CA ALA A 245 -0.90 16.26 7.93
C ALA A 245 0.04 17.14 7.11
N LEU A 246 0.27 16.80 5.84
CA LEU A 246 1.07 17.61 4.92
C LEU A 246 0.40 18.95 4.60
N ILE A 247 -0.91 18.98 4.37
CA ILE A 247 -1.67 20.22 4.15
C ILE A 247 -1.58 21.10 5.40
N ARG A 248 -1.77 20.53 6.58
CA ARG A 248 -1.62 21.23 7.86
C ARG A 248 -0.25 21.88 8.01
N LEU A 249 0.81 21.13 7.70
CA LEU A 249 2.19 21.63 7.75
C LEU A 249 2.41 22.79 6.77
N ARG A 250 1.84 22.73 5.55
CA ARG A 250 1.91 23.84 4.59
C ARG A 250 1.18 25.07 5.10
N LEU A 251 -0.06 24.91 5.59
CA LEU A 251 -0.81 26.01 6.19
C LEU A 251 -0.05 26.72 7.30
N THR A 252 0.75 25.99 8.09
CA THR A 252 1.56 26.64 9.15
C THR A 252 2.76 27.42 8.61
N ARG A 253 3.21 27.12 7.39
CA ARG A 253 4.40 27.73 6.76
C ARG A 253 4.08 28.86 5.79
N ILE A 254 2.84 28.94 5.30
CA ILE A 254 2.41 30.02 4.39
C ILE A 254 2.61 31.37 5.09
N ALA A 255 3.29 32.29 4.41
CA ALA A 255 3.37 33.68 4.81
C ALA A 255 1.99 34.34 4.67
N LEU A 256 1.54 35.02 5.70
CA LEU A 256 0.28 35.77 5.65
C LEU A 256 0.53 37.18 5.14
N PRO A 257 -0.43 37.77 4.41
CA PRO A 257 -0.33 39.17 3.97
C PRO A 257 -0.24 40.11 5.17
N GLU A 258 0.62 41.09 5.11
CA GLU A 258 0.72 42.15 6.14
C GLU A 258 -0.57 42.96 6.22
N THR A 259 -1.17 43.24 5.06
CA THR A 259 -2.50 43.86 4.95
C THR A 259 -3.57 42.78 5.20
N ASN A 260 -4.51 43.02 6.11
CA ASN A 260 -5.56 42.08 6.51
C ASN A 260 -5.04 40.83 7.26
N PHE A 261 -3.96 40.94 8.02
CA PHE A 261 -3.34 39.84 8.75
C PHE A 261 -4.33 39.07 9.65
N GLU A 262 -5.15 39.76 10.42
CA GLU A 262 -6.10 39.16 11.37
C GLU A 262 -7.13 38.22 10.73
N PRO A 263 -7.85 38.59 9.64
CA PRO A 263 -8.77 37.69 8.95
C PRO A 263 -8.09 36.44 8.39
N PHE A 264 -6.90 36.58 7.80
CA PHE A 264 -6.13 35.43 7.29
C PHE A 264 -5.62 34.52 8.41
N SER A 265 -5.17 35.09 9.53
CA SER A 265 -4.74 34.34 10.71
C SER A 265 -5.90 33.54 11.30
N ALA A 266 -7.07 34.14 11.48
CA ALA A 266 -8.28 33.47 11.93
C ALA A 266 -8.73 32.35 10.99
N ALA A 267 -8.70 32.60 9.68
CA ALA A 267 -9.04 31.61 8.64
C ALA A 267 -8.08 30.42 8.69
N ARG A 268 -6.76 30.66 8.79
CA ARG A 268 -5.74 29.62 8.93
C ARG A 268 -5.98 28.75 10.16
N LEU A 269 -6.24 29.34 11.30
CA LEU A 269 -6.53 28.60 12.54
C LEU A 269 -7.81 27.74 12.44
N ASN A 270 -8.84 28.24 11.77
CA ASN A 270 -10.07 27.50 11.53
C ASN A 270 -9.86 26.29 10.61
N LEU A 271 -9.07 26.46 9.53
CA LEU A 271 -8.68 25.37 8.65
C LEU A 271 -7.89 24.30 9.39
N ILE A 272 -6.88 24.69 10.16
CA ILE A 272 -6.07 23.75 10.97
C ILE A 272 -6.97 22.99 11.96
N ARG A 273 -7.87 23.65 12.69
CA ARG A 273 -8.81 22.99 13.60
C ARG A 273 -9.74 22.00 12.90
N THR A 274 -10.14 22.30 11.67
CA THR A 274 -10.99 21.42 10.87
C THR A 274 -10.23 20.19 10.39
N ILE A 275 -9.00 20.39 9.90
CA ILE A 275 -8.08 19.30 9.54
C ILE A 275 -7.81 18.41 10.76
N ASP A 276 -7.47 18.98 11.92
CA ASP A 276 -7.16 18.22 13.13
C ASP A 276 -8.37 17.38 13.61
N ARG A 277 -9.60 17.89 13.46
CA ARG A 277 -10.83 17.10 13.72
C ARG A 277 -10.98 15.93 12.76
N ARG A 278 -10.77 16.14 11.45
CA ARG A 278 -10.86 15.09 10.44
C ARG A 278 -9.80 14.03 10.68
N ARG A 279 -8.55 14.43 10.92
CA ARG A 279 -7.44 13.53 11.25
C ARG A 279 -7.77 12.65 12.47
N ARG A 280 -8.28 13.23 13.54
CA ARG A 280 -8.70 12.47 14.76
C ARG A 280 -9.75 11.42 14.45
N ARG A 281 -10.73 11.70 13.57
CA ARG A 281 -11.72 10.71 13.14
C ARG A 281 -11.06 9.56 12.40
N LEU A 282 -10.20 9.86 11.41
CA LEU A 282 -9.48 8.86 10.62
C LEU A 282 -8.58 7.97 11.49
N GLN A 283 -7.86 8.56 12.44
CA GLN A 283 -7.00 7.85 13.39
C GLN A 283 -7.81 6.95 14.32
N ASN A 284 -8.98 7.39 14.81
CA ASN A 284 -9.90 6.57 15.59
C ASN A 284 -10.41 5.35 14.79
N GLU A 285 -10.84 5.57 13.55
CA GLU A 285 -11.27 4.50 12.66
C GLU A 285 -10.12 3.51 12.40
N ALA A 286 -8.91 4.02 12.17
CA ALA A 286 -7.71 3.21 11.98
C ALA A 286 -7.38 2.35 13.22
N LEU A 287 -7.49 2.89 14.43
CA LEU A 287 -7.32 2.12 15.67
C LEU A 287 -8.35 1.01 15.82
N ARG A 288 -9.63 1.30 15.58
CA ARG A 288 -10.70 0.28 15.65
C ARG A 288 -10.44 -0.87 14.70
N ARG A 289 -10.08 -0.59 13.42
CA ARG A 289 -9.75 -1.62 12.41
C ARG A 289 -8.48 -2.38 12.79
N SER A 290 -7.43 -1.68 13.21
CA SER A 290 -6.18 -2.29 13.62
C SER A 290 -6.38 -3.27 14.78
N ARG A 291 -7.27 -2.96 15.72
CA ARG A 291 -7.61 -3.85 16.84
C ARG A 291 -8.14 -5.21 16.38
N LEU A 292 -9.01 -5.22 15.37
CA LEU A 292 -9.56 -6.47 14.82
C LEU A 292 -8.50 -7.22 13.99
N ILE A 293 -7.78 -6.52 13.12
CA ILE A 293 -6.77 -7.11 12.24
C ILE A 293 -5.62 -7.76 13.04
N TYR A 294 -5.14 -7.09 14.09
CA TYR A 294 -3.99 -7.51 14.89
C TYR A 294 -4.37 -8.17 16.24
N LEU A 295 -5.59 -8.67 16.36
CA LEU A 295 -6.11 -9.31 17.56
C LEU A 295 -5.30 -10.54 17.95
N GLU A 296 -5.00 -11.39 16.98
CA GLU A 296 -4.31 -12.66 17.20
C GLU A 296 -2.83 -12.46 17.58
N GLN A 297 -2.29 -13.40 18.34
CA GLN A 297 -0.84 -13.51 18.51
C GLN A 297 -0.17 -13.90 17.17
N PRO A 298 1.01 -13.34 16.82
CA PRO A 298 1.65 -13.60 15.53
C PRO A 298 1.91 -15.07 15.21
N ARG A 299 2.13 -15.89 16.24
CA ARG A 299 2.29 -17.35 16.07
C ARG A 299 0.96 -18.02 15.70
N ARG A 300 -0.16 -17.61 16.32
CA ARG A 300 -1.50 -18.17 16.04
C ARG A 300 -1.97 -17.79 14.65
N PHE A 301 -1.81 -16.51 14.29
CA PHE A 301 -2.11 -16.02 12.94
C PHE A 301 -1.36 -16.85 11.87
N LEU A 302 -0.03 -17.02 12.06
CA LEU A 302 0.78 -17.78 11.11
C LEU A 302 0.35 -19.25 11.03
N LYS A 303 0.13 -19.91 12.17
CA LYS A 303 -0.33 -21.31 12.21
C LYS A 303 -1.64 -21.49 11.45
N ARG A 304 -2.59 -20.58 11.62
CA ARG A 304 -3.88 -20.59 10.91
C ARG A 304 -3.69 -20.48 9.40
N VAL A 305 -2.88 -19.52 8.92
CA VAL A 305 -2.63 -19.35 7.48
C VAL A 305 -1.84 -20.55 6.92
N HIS A 306 -0.96 -21.16 7.70
CA HIS A 306 -0.24 -22.39 7.31
C HIS A 306 -1.20 -23.57 7.16
N CYS A 307 -2.13 -23.79 8.09
CA CYS A 307 -3.15 -24.84 7.94
C CYS A 307 -4.00 -24.64 6.67
N TYR A 308 -4.30 -23.39 6.29
CA TYR A 308 -4.99 -23.14 5.01
C TYR A 308 -4.13 -23.54 3.81
N TRP A 309 -2.82 -23.27 3.87
CA TRP A 309 -1.89 -23.68 2.84
C TRP A 309 -1.82 -25.22 2.73
N GLU A 310 -1.70 -25.94 3.84
CA GLU A 310 -1.65 -27.40 3.84
C GLU A 310 -2.91 -28.02 3.22
N CYS A 311 -4.09 -27.54 3.60
CA CYS A 311 -5.35 -27.98 3.02
C CYS A 311 -5.41 -27.70 1.50
N TRP A 312 -5.09 -26.48 1.07
CA TRP A 312 -5.14 -26.09 -0.34
C TRP A 312 -4.11 -26.86 -1.17
N HIS A 313 -2.88 -27.01 -0.68
CA HIS A 313 -1.80 -27.71 -1.35
C HIS A 313 -2.04 -29.22 -1.41
N GLY A 314 -2.60 -29.81 -0.35
CA GLY A 314 -3.00 -31.21 -0.34
C GLY A 314 -4.06 -31.54 -1.38
N GLN A 315 -5.06 -30.66 -1.58
CA GLN A 315 -6.07 -30.82 -2.61
C GLN A 315 -5.50 -30.80 -4.05
N GLN A 316 -4.41 -30.04 -4.27
CA GLN A 316 -3.74 -29.97 -5.57
C GLN A 316 -2.97 -31.26 -5.93
N ARG A 317 -2.58 -32.05 -4.93
CA ARG A 317 -1.82 -33.30 -5.10
C ARG A 317 -2.69 -34.54 -5.23
N GLN A 318 -3.99 -34.46 -4.90
CA GLN A 318 -4.90 -35.57 -5.13
C GLN A 318 -5.25 -35.60 -6.62
N PRO A 319 -4.97 -36.72 -7.35
CA PRO A 319 -5.47 -36.87 -8.71
C PRO A 319 -6.99 -36.78 -8.65
N SER A 320 -7.58 -35.99 -9.55
CA SER A 320 -9.03 -35.90 -9.73
C SER A 320 -9.57 -37.33 -9.90
N THR A 321 -10.19 -37.88 -8.87
CA THR A 321 -10.99 -39.11 -8.99
C THR A 321 -12.04 -38.80 -10.04
N PRO A 322 -12.16 -39.60 -11.14
CA PRO A 322 -13.20 -39.37 -12.11
C PRO A 322 -14.54 -39.49 -11.38
N SER A 323 -15.42 -38.52 -11.59
CA SER A 323 -16.80 -38.54 -11.12
C SER A 323 -17.41 -39.89 -11.47
N PRO A 324 -18.07 -40.61 -10.52
CA PRO A 324 -18.74 -41.86 -10.86
C PRO A 324 -19.69 -41.61 -12.00
N ALA A 325 -19.49 -42.31 -13.10
CA ALA A 325 -20.40 -42.29 -14.26
C ALA A 325 -21.82 -42.49 -13.78
N GLN A 326 -22.71 -41.57 -14.17
CA GLN A 326 -24.14 -41.74 -13.95
C GLN A 326 -24.55 -43.11 -14.53
N PRO A 327 -25.28 -43.97 -13.78
CA PRO A 327 -25.77 -45.19 -14.34
C PRO A 327 -26.70 -44.86 -15.50
N ALA A 328 -26.42 -45.44 -16.65
CA ALA A 328 -27.28 -45.35 -17.83
C ALA A 328 -28.71 -45.78 -17.44
N SER A 329 -29.65 -44.87 -17.56
CA SER A 329 -31.06 -45.17 -17.44
C SER A 329 -31.43 -46.16 -18.53
N SER A 330 -31.56 -47.45 -18.15
CA SER A 330 -32.14 -48.47 -19.05
C SER A 330 -33.57 -48.12 -19.28
N ALA A 331 -33.89 -47.64 -20.49
CA ALA A 331 -35.22 -47.59 -20.99
C ALA A 331 -35.76 -49.05 -21.04
N LEU A 332 -36.78 -49.31 -20.25
CA LEU A 332 -37.67 -50.48 -20.44
C LEU A 332 -38.86 -50.04 -21.28
N VAL A 333 -39.04 -50.79 -22.32
CA VAL A 333 -40.17 -50.82 -23.30
C VAL A 333 -41.49 -50.88 -22.60
#